data_17573cfb6256b3329618639f6148ca86
#
_entry.id   17573cfb6256b3329618639f6148ca86
#
_cell.length_a   1.000
_cell.length_b   1.000
_cell.length_c   1.000
_cell.angle_alpha   90.00
_cell.angle_beta   90.00
_cell.angle_gamma   90.00
#
_symmetry.space_group_name_H-M   'P 1'
#
loop_
_entity.id
_entity.type
_entity.pdbx_description
1 polymer ?
#
loop_
_entity_poly.entity_id
_entity_poly.type
_entity_poly.pdbx_seq_one_letter_code
_entity_poly.pdbx_strand_id
1 'polypeptide(L)'
;MFDEKTEEKLKYYVYGLINPLDGKLFYVGKGTGNRVFMHLKDAIKEDSSNLKLDIIRSVISEGREIKHLILRHGLSEKEAFEVESTLIDFGDYFKYNFSNIVAGTNSDKRGIMTSNEIIRKYNSKPLKELLHPVIIININKKYNRGINPEEIYKATKEAWVIGDNKTNIVKYALAEFEGIIIEVYKIKDWYRVKPKDFNDRNNDFKIKANSKVRWGFDGDVAEKSVRTIYLNKSIAHVKKQGAANPIRYTLDKPNPYLKINNKQSKRIVKLNKVVKVRTENRMKIGAFVQDSFRKAYEQN
;
A
#
# COMPACT_ATOMS: atom_id res chain seq x y z
N MET A 1 18.14 -37.84 10.11
CA MET A 1 18.88 -36.80 9.32
C MET A 1 19.34 -37.47 8.04
N PHE A 2 19.52 -36.69 6.98
CA PHE A 2 20.03 -37.18 5.69
C PHE A 2 21.51 -37.56 5.83
N ASP A 3 21.93 -38.59 5.10
CA ASP A 3 23.34 -38.91 4.90
C ASP A 3 23.96 -38.05 3.79
N GLU A 4 25.29 -38.06 3.67
CA GLU A 4 26.04 -37.23 2.74
C GLU A 4 25.60 -37.45 1.27
N LYS A 5 25.35 -38.69 0.88
CA LYS A 5 24.88 -39.04 -0.46
C LYS A 5 23.49 -38.46 -0.75
N THR A 6 22.61 -38.45 0.22
CA THR A 6 21.28 -37.86 0.13
C THR A 6 21.35 -36.34 0.04
N GLU A 7 22.21 -35.70 0.87
CA GLU A 7 22.42 -34.27 0.86
C GLU A 7 22.94 -33.79 -0.52
N GLU A 8 23.90 -34.48 -1.08
CA GLU A 8 24.45 -34.19 -2.42
C GLU A 8 23.38 -34.22 -3.49
N LYS A 9 22.45 -35.19 -3.45
CA LYS A 9 21.36 -35.33 -4.41
C LYS A 9 20.24 -34.30 -4.21
N LEU A 10 19.95 -33.95 -2.98
CA LEU A 10 18.94 -32.96 -2.65
C LEU A 10 19.29 -31.56 -3.14
N LYS A 11 20.57 -31.17 -3.10
CA LYS A 11 21.02 -29.79 -3.39
C LYS A 11 20.24 -28.78 -2.55
N TYR A 12 19.75 -27.69 -3.15
CA TYR A 12 18.73 -26.86 -2.51
C TYR A 12 17.36 -27.52 -2.64
N TYR A 13 16.56 -27.37 -1.61
CA TYR A 13 15.19 -27.87 -1.56
C TYR A 13 14.26 -26.92 -0.84
N VAL A 14 12.97 -27.04 -1.13
CA VAL A 14 11.89 -26.37 -0.40
C VAL A 14 11.14 -27.45 0.39
N TYR A 15 10.82 -27.14 1.63
CA TYR A 15 10.18 -28.08 2.53
C TYR A 15 9.02 -27.43 3.29
N GLY A 16 8.16 -28.29 3.81
CA GLY A 16 7.07 -27.92 4.69
C GLY A 16 7.16 -28.64 6.03
N LEU A 17 6.70 -27.98 7.08
CA LEU A 17 6.49 -28.56 8.40
C LEU A 17 5.00 -28.78 8.62
N ILE A 18 4.63 -30.01 8.95
CA ILE A 18 3.23 -30.41 9.18
C ILE A 18 3.05 -30.68 10.67
N ASN A 19 2.04 -30.07 11.25
CA ASN A 19 1.60 -30.37 12.61
C ASN A 19 0.89 -31.72 12.63
N PRO A 20 1.40 -32.74 13.33
CA PRO A 20 0.79 -34.06 13.37
C PRO A 20 -0.54 -34.14 14.14
N LEU A 21 -0.87 -33.09 14.93
CA LEU A 21 -2.10 -33.03 15.73
C LEU A 21 -3.32 -32.70 14.87
N ASP A 22 -3.15 -31.88 13.85
CA ASP A 22 -4.24 -31.45 12.96
C ASP A 22 -3.99 -31.74 11.48
N GLY A 23 -2.81 -32.28 11.14
CA GLY A 23 -2.42 -32.63 9.76
C GLY A 23 -2.12 -31.42 8.87
N LYS A 24 -2.06 -30.20 9.40
CA LYS A 24 -1.90 -28.99 8.60
C LYS A 24 -0.44 -28.62 8.40
N LEU A 25 -0.14 -28.15 7.18
CA LEU A 25 1.09 -27.45 6.85
C LEU A 25 1.07 -26.07 7.54
N PHE A 26 2.04 -25.80 8.43
CA PHE A 26 2.10 -24.56 9.17
C PHE A 26 3.33 -23.70 8.85
N TYR A 27 4.31 -24.24 8.15
CA TYR A 27 5.51 -23.52 7.77
C TYR A 27 6.06 -24.03 6.44
N VAL A 28 6.54 -23.11 5.61
CA VAL A 28 7.29 -23.38 4.38
C VAL A 28 8.68 -22.75 4.51
N GLY A 29 9.72 -23.44 4.07
CA GLY A 29 11.08 -22.93 4.09
C GLY A 29 11.95 -23.57 3.02
N LYS A 30 13.09 -22.96 2.74
CA LYS A 30 14.14 -23.53 1.89
C LYS A 30 15.35 -23.95 2.70
N GLY A 31 16.14 -24.84 2.16
CA GLY A 31 17.36 -25.30 2.80
C GLY A 31 18.27 -26.12 1.90
N THR A 32 19.42 -26.46 2.49
CA THR A 32 20.39 -27.44 2.00
C THR A 32 20.74 -28.40 3.11
N GLY A 33 21.32 -29.54 2.78
CA GLY A 33 21.75 -30.53 3.78
C GLY A 33 20.64 -30.88 4.77
N ASN A 34 20.93 -30.85 6.03
CA ASN A 34 20.02 -31.21 7.12
C ASN A 34 19.18 -30.03 7.68
N ARG A 35 19.07 -28.91 6.96
CA ARG A 35 18.37 -27.69 7.44
C ARG A 35 16.96 -27.98 7.95
N VAL A 36 16.20 -28.84 7.30
CA VAL A 36 14.80 -29.16 7.63
C VAL A 36 14.66 -29.71 9.07
N PHE A 37 15.69 -30.35 9.60
CA PHE A 37 15.68 -30.93 10.97
C PHE A 37 16.17 -29.95 12.04
N MET A 38 16.69 -28.77 11.67
CA MET A 38 17.25 -27.82 12.63
C MET A 38 16.20 -27.10 13.47
N HIS A 39 14.97 -26.98 12.95
CA HIS A 39 13.88 -26.27 13.63
C HIS A 39 13.54 -26.83 15.01
N LEU A 40 13.68 -28.15 15.21
CA LEU A 40 13.50 -28.77 16.51
C LEU A 40 14.55 -28.29 17.52
N LYS A 41 15.81 -28.18 17.07
CA LYS A 41 16.91 -27.67 17.92
C LYS A 41 16.71 -26.20 18.25
N ASP A 42 16.27 -25.40 17.27
CA ASP A 42 15.98 -23.98 17.45
C ASP A 42 14.85 -23.80 18.49
N ALA A 43 13.78 -24.60 18.41
CA ALA A 43 12.65 -24.53 19.34
C ALA A 43 13.00 -24.87 20.79
N ILE A 44 13.98 -25.73 21.00
CA ILE A 44 14.44 -26.12 22.35
C ILE A 44 15.44 -25.11 22.93
N LYS A 45 16.24 -24.44 22.07
CA LYS A 45 17.33 -23.56 22.52
C LYS A 45 16.93 -22.09 22.66
N GLU A 46 15.97 -21.64 21.88
CA GLU A 46 15.57 -20.23 21.86
C GLU A 46 14.44 -19.96 22.86
N ASP A 47 14.64 -19.03 23.79
CA ASP A 47 13.58 -18.51 24.68
C ASP A 47 12.60 -17.56 23.94
N SER A 48 12.90 -17.21 22.67
CA SER A 48 12.03 -16.34 21.87
C SER A 48 10.70 -17.04 21.54
N SER A 49 9.59 -16.32 21.66
CA SER A 49 8.26 -16.77 21.26
C SER A 49 7.96 -16.29 19.86
N ASN A 50 7.68 -17.22 18.94
CA ASN A 50 7.05 -16.96 17.66
C ASN A 50 6.15 -18.14 17.29
N LEU A 51 5.15 -17.91 16.47
CA LEU A 51 4.11 -18.90 16.15
C LEU A 51 4.68 -20.25 15.70
N LYS A 52 5.76 -20.26 14.91
CA LYS A 52 6.42 -21.49 14.45
C LYS A 52 6.99 -22.29 15.62
N LEU A 53 7.77 -21.64 16.51
CA LEU A 53 8.39 -22.29 17.65
C LEU A 53 7.35 -22.76 18.66
N ASP A 54 6.28 -21.99 18.86
CA ASP A 54 5.20 -22.32 19.78
C ASP A 54 4.43 -23.56 19.30
N ILE A 55 4.17 -23.70 18.00
CA ILE A 55 3.58 -24.91 17.42
C ILE A 55 4.52 -26.12 17.63
N ILE A 56 5.82 -25.97 17.37
CA ILE A 56 6.79 -27.06 17.54
C ILE A 56 6.85 -27.52 19.01
N ARG A 57 6.90 -26.56 19.96
CA ARG A 57 6.90 -26.86 21.40
C ARG A 57 5.62 -27.57 21.83
N SER A 58 4.47 -27.12 21.34
CA SER A 58 3.19 -27.78 21.61
C SER A 58 3.19 -29.25 21.13
N VAL A 59 3.69 -29.53 19.94
CA VAL A 59 3.79 -30.87 19.39
C VAL A 59 4.72 -31.77 20.24
N ILE A 60 5.86 -31.22 20.69
CA ILE A 60 6.81 -31.92 21.54
C ILE A 60 6.19 -32.25 22.92
N SER A 61 5.46 -31.30 23.52
CA SER A 61 4.82 -31.50 24.83
C SER A 61 3.76 -32.61 24.81
N GLU A 62 3.15 -32.84 23.63
CA GLU A 62 2.22 -33.96 23.39
C GLU A 62 2.92 -35.28 23.03
N GLY A 63 4.26 -35.36 23.16
CA GLY A 63 5.04 -36.55 22.82
C GLY A 63 5.01 -36.93 21.34
N ARG A 64 4.74 -35.98 20.47
CA ARG A 64 4.68 -36.16 19.00
C ARG A 64 5.89 -35.56 18.31
N GLU A 65 6.12 -35.97 17.07
CA GLU A 65 7.18 -35.46 16.21
C GLU A 65 6.61 -34.67 15.05
N ILE A 66 7.24 -33.50 14.71
CA ILE A 66 6.91 -32.73 13.50
C ILE A 66 7.16 -33.59 12.26
N LYS A 67 6.19 -33.60 11.34
CA LYS A 67 6.39 -34.27 10.06
C LYS A 67 7.08 -33.30 9.07
N HIS A 68 8.16 -33.77 8.49
CA HIS A 68 8.93 -33.05 7.49
C HIS A 68 8.51 -33.50 6.10
N LEU A 69 8.17 -32.54 5.23
CA LEU A 69 7.78 -32.79 3.84
C LEU A 69 8.74 -32.06 2.90
N ILE A 70 9.39 -32.79 1.99
CA ILE A 70 10.15 -32.13 0.92
C ILE A 70 9.20 -31.85 -0.24
N LEU A 71 8.96 -30.56 -0.47
CA LEU A 71 8.01 -30.08 -1.50
C LEU A 71 8.65 -30.07 -2.89
N ARG A 72 9.93 -29.70 -2.97
CA ARG A 72 10.72 -29.70 -4.19
C ARG A 72 12.21 -29.83 -3.83
N HIS A 73 13.00 -30.53 -4.64
CA HIS A 73 14.44 -30.71 -4.43
C HIS A 73 15.23 -30.68 -5.75
N GLY A 74 16.54 -30.76 -5.68
CA GLY A 74 17.44 -30.71 -6.85
C GLY A 74 17.56 -29.31 -7.44
N LEU A 75 17.24 -28.28 -6.67
CA LEU A 75 17.16 -26.89 -7.09
C LEU A 75 18.54 -26.20 -7.00
N SER A 76 18.71 -25.14 -7.78
CA SER A 76 19.66 -24.08 -7.48
C SER A 76 19.12 -23.19 -6.33
N GLU A 77 19.96 -22.37 -5.71
CA GLU A 77 19.52 -21.44 -4.68
C GLU A 77 18.41 -20.49 -5.17
N LYS A 78 18.59 -19.95 -6.38
CA LYS A 78 17.62 -19.03 -7.01
C LYS A 78 16.27 -19.71 -7.22
N GLU A 79 16.24 -20.92 -7.74
CA GLU A 79 15.00 -21.68 -7.92
C GLU A 79 14.33 -21.98 -6.58
N ALA A 80 15.10 -22.34 -5.54
CA ALA A 80 14.56 -22.59 -4.20
C ALA A 80 13.91 -21.31 -3.63
N PHE A 81 14.50 -20.13 -3.85
CA PHE A 81 13.90 -18.86 -3.47
C PHE A 81 12.57 -18.59 -4.18
N GLU A 82 12.49 -18.84 -5.48
CA GLU A 82 11.26 -18.60 -6.25
C GLU A 82 10.14 -19.58 -5.84
N VAL A 83 10.48 -20.85 -5.61
CA VAL A 83 9.50 -21.85 -5.18
C VAL A 83 9.00 -21.57 -3.76
N GLU A 84 9.90 -21.27 -2.82
CA GLU A 84 9.55 -20.89 -1.45
C GLU A 84 8.63 -19.66 -1.43
N SER A 85 9.04 -18.59 -2.13
CA SER A 85 8.27 -17.34 -2.21
C SER A 85 6.88 -17.56 -2.80
N THR A 86 6.77 -18.36 -3.86
CA THR A 86 5.49 -18.69 -4.48
C THR A 86 4.55 -19.42 -3.52
N LEU A 87 5.08 -20.37 -2.75
CA LEU A 87 4.28 -21.14 -1.78
C LEU A 87 3.85 -20.28 -0.59
N ILE A 88 4.71 -19.38 -0.10
CA ILE A 88 4.36 -18.44 0.97
C ILE A 88 3.27 -17.49 0.48
N ASP A 89 3.44 -16.89 -0.71
CA ASP A 89 2.46 -15.98 -1.31
C ASP A 89 1.12 -16.71 -1.56
N PHE A 90 1.16 -17.97 -1.97
CA PHE A 90 -0.03 -18.81 -2.14
C PHE A 90 -0.74 -19.01 -0.79
N GLY A 91 0.01 -19.33 0.25
CA GLY A 91 -0.54 -19.47 1.59
C GLY A 91 -1.22 -18.19 2.08
N ASP A 92 -0.57 -17.05 1.93
CA ASP A 92 -1.09 -15.74 2.32
C ASP A 92 -2.34 -15.36 1.52
N TYR A 93 -2.32 -15.57 0.22
CA TYR A 93 -3.45 -15.24 -0.66
C TYR A 93 -4.71 -16.06 -0.32
N PHE A 94 -4.53 -17.36 -0.08
CA PHE A 94 -5.63 -18.28 0.26
C PHE A 94 -5.89 -18.45 1.76
N LYS A 95 -5.20 -17.65 2.63
CA LYS A 95 -5.38 -17.64 4.08
C LYS A 95 -5.10 -18.99 4.76
N TYR A 96 -4.08 -19.68 4.32
CA TYR A 96 -3.64 -20.94 4.95
C TYR A 96 -2.94 -20.77 6.31
N ASN A 97 -2.79 -19.55 6.80
CA ASN A 97 -2.22 -19.24 8.13
C ASN A 97 -0.85 -19.89 8.40
N PHE A 98 0.07 -19.79 7.44
CA PHE A 98 1.44 -20.21 7.67
C PHE A 98 2.08 -19.36 8.77
N SER A 99 2.97 -19.97 9.56
CA SER A 99 3.75 -19.28 10.58
C SER A 99 4.98 -18.53 10.03
N ASN A 100 5.06 -18.35 8.72
CA ASN A 100 6.06 -17.54 8.06
C ASN A 100 5.87 -16.07 8.45
N ILE A 101 6.88 -15.47 9.08
CA ILE A 101 6.83 -14.08 9.56
C ILE A 101 6.98 -13.08 8.41
N VAL A 102 7.69 -13.49 7.35
CA VAL A 102 8.04 -12.64 6.20
C VAL A 102 7.35 -13.19 4.97
N ALA A 103 6.68 -12.32 4.23
CA ALA A 103 6.14 -12.63 2.91
C ALA A 103 7.23 -13.14 1.96
N GLY A 104 6.83 -13.82 0.89
CA GLY A 104 7.76 -14.31 -0.12
C GLY A 104 8.65 -13.19 -0.69
N THR A 105 9.85 -13.53 -1.11
CA THR A 105 10.80 -12.54 -1.64
C THR A 105 10.24 -11.84 -2.89
N ASN A 106 10.20 -10.50 -2.87
CA ASN A 106 9.58 -9.66 -3.92
C ASN A 106 8.08 -9.90 -4.16
N SER A 107 7.33 -10.37 -3.17
CA SER A 107 5.88 -10.59 -3.25
C SER A 107 5.12 -9.33 -3.67
N ASP A 108 5.58 -8.16 -3.26
CA ASP A 108 5.05 -6.85 -3.67
C ASP A 108 5.14 -6.65 -5.20
N LYS A 109 6.22 -7.13 -5.82
CA LYS A 109 6.51 -6.92 -7.25
C LYS A 109 6.08 -8.08 -8.13
N ARG A 110 6.26 -9.31 -7.66
CA ARG A 110 6.16 -10.53 -8.47
C ARG A 110 5.26 -11.60 -7.88
N GLY A 111 4.71 -11.38 -6.69
CA GLY A 111 3.82 -12.30 -6.01
C GLY A 111 2.51 -12.55 -6.76
N ILE A 112 1.63 -13.32 -6.16
CA ILE A 112 0.34 -13.70 -6.76
C ILE A 112 -0.47 -12.46 -7.11
N MET A 113 -0.95 -12.40 -8.33
CA MET A 113 -1.78 -11.32 -8.87
C MET A 113 -2.87 -11.91 -9.77
N THR A 114 -4.04 -11.31 -9.74
CA THR A 114 -5.07 -11.58 -10.76
C THR A 114 -4.62 -11.04 -12.12
N SER A 115 -5.19 -11.57 -13.21
CA SER A 115 -4.93 -11.05 -14.55
C SER A 115 -5.21 -9.55 -14.67
N ASN A 116 -6.25 -9.04 -14.01
CA ASN A 116 -6.58 -7.62 -13.97
C ASN A 116 -5.51 -6.78 -13.25
N GLU A 117 -4.91 -7.30 -12.18
CA GLU A 117 -3.79 -6.63 -11.49
C GLU A 117 -2.54 -6.60 -12.36
N ILE A 118 -2.24 -7.67 -13.09
CA ILE A 118 -1.14 -7.72 -14.06
C ILE A 118 -1.36 -6.69 -15.17
N ILE A 119 -2.57 -6.62 -15.75
CA ILE A 119 -2.91 -5.61 -16.75
C ILE A 119 -2.74 -4.20 -16.19
N ARG A 120 -3.25 -3.93 -15.00
CA ARG A 120 -3.07 -2.64 -14.33
C ARG A 120 -1.60 -2.30 -14.13
N LYS A 121 -0.81 -3.25 -13.63
CA LYS A 121 0.60 -3.04 -13.33
C LYS A 121 1.42 -2.65 -14.57
N TYR A 122 1.19 -3.29 -15.70
CA TYR A 122 2.01 -3.12 -16.89
C TYR A 122 1.41 -2.22 -17.97
N ASN A 123 0.11 -1.95 -17.93
CA ASN A 123 -0.59 -1.17 -18.95
C ASN A 123 -1.36 0.06 -18.42
N SER A 124 -1.11 0.48 -17.16
CA SER A 124 -1.72 1.69 -16.62
C SER A 124 -1.20 2.94 -17.29
N LYS A 125 -2.11 3.73 -17.86
CA LYS A 125 -1.77 5.03 -18.44
C LYS A 125 -1.46 6.06 -17.35
N PRO A 126 -0.49 6.97 -17.56
CA PRO A 126 -0.21 8.04 -16.60
C PRO A 126 -1.45 8.91 -16.36
N LEU A 127 -1.69 9.24 -15.08
CA LEU A 127 -2.67 10.28 -14.70
C LEU A 127 -2.05 11.64 -14.97
N LYS A 128 -2.57 12.38 -15.95
CA LYS A 128 -2.00 13.64 -16.41
C LYS A 128 -2.43 14.83 -15.57
N GLU A 129 -3.66 14.83 -15.07
CA GLU A 129 -4.25 15.98 -14.36
C GLU A 129 -5.28 15.51 -13.30
N LEU A 130 -5.55 16.38 -12.33
CA LEU A 130 -6.58 16.21 -11.32
C LEU A 130 -7.73 17.17 -11.61
N LEU A 131 -8.85 16.63 -12.11
CA LEU A 131 -10.03 17.41 -12.50
C LEU A 131 -10.94 17.76 -11.31
N HIS A 132 -10.70 17.16 -10.14
CA HIS A 132 -11.50 17.36 -8.93
C HIS A 132 -10.60 17.68 -7.73
N PRO A 133 -11.13 18.26 -6.65
CA PRO A 133 -10.42 18.38 -5.39
C PRO A 133 -10.25 16.99 -4.74
N VAL A 134 -9.10 16.40 -4.91
CA VAL A 134 -8.80 15.03 -4.46
C VAL A 134 -7.69 14.99 -3.43
N ILE A 135 -7.68 13.91 -2.65
CA ILE A 135 -6.55 13.44 -1.86
C ILE A 135 -6.13 12.07 -2.39
N ILE A 136 -4.86 11.90 -2.70
CA ILE A 136 -4.29 10.60 -3.08
C ILE A 136 -3.64 10.02 -1.84
N ILE A 137 -4.05 8.83 -1.46
CA ILE A 137 -3.63 8.14 -0.24
C ILE A 137 -2.91 6.86 -0.63
N ASN A 138 -1.62 6.79 -0.32
CA ASN A 138 -0.83 5.57 -0.48
C ASN A 138 -1.16 4.58 0.63
N ILE A 139 -1.68 3.43 0.25
CA ILE A 139 -2.09 2.37 1.17
C ILE A 139 -1.16 1.15 1.18
N ASN A 140 0.04 1.25 0.59
CA ASN A 140 0.99 0.13 0.45
C ASN A 140 1.25 -0.63 1.76
N LYS A 141 1.23 0.05 2.90
CA LYS A 141 1.46 -0.57 4.21
C LYS A 141 0.26 -1.34 4.76
N LYS A 142 -0.93 -1.07 4.23
CA LYS A 142 -2.20 -1.64 4.72
C LYS A 142 -2.86 -2.55 3.68
N TYR A 143 -2.40 -2.50 2.45
CA TYR A 143 -2.95 -3.27 1.36
C TYR A 143 -2.18 -4.57 1.19
N ASN A 144 -2.88 -5.69 1.32
CA ASN A 144 -2.41 -7.00 0.88
C ASN A 144 -3.24 -7.43 -0.32
N ARG A 145 -2.62 -8.11 -1.28
CA ARG A 145 -3.35 -8.63 -2.43
C ARG A 145 -4.42 -9.63 -1.98
N GLY A 146 -5.54 -9.64 -2.67
CA GLY A 146 -6.67 -10.50 -2.32
C GLY A 146 -7.59 -9.95 -1.21
N ILE A 147 -7.33 -8.74 -0.70
CA ILE A 147 -8.28 -8.08 0.21
C ILE A 147 -9.54 -7.65 -0.54
N ASN A 148 -10.66 -7.68 0.17
CA ASN A 148 -11.96 -7.30 -0.40
C ASN A 148 -12.13 -5.78 -0.49
N PRO A 149 -13.15 -5.27 -1.21
CA PRO A 149 -13.41 -3.83 -1.35
C PRO A 149 -13.57 -3.08 -0.03
N GLU A 150 -14.15 -3.74 0.99
CA GLU A 150 -14.33 -3.15 2.32
C GLU A 150 -12.99 -2.92 3.03
N GLU A 151 -12.07 -3.87 2.90
CA GLU A 151 -10.71 -3.74 3.45
C GLU A 151 -9.91 -2.65 2.75
N ILE A 152 -10.08 -2.46 1.42
CA ILE A 152 -9.49 -1.33 0.68
C ILE A 152 -10.05 -0.01 1.23
N TYR A 153 -11.35 0.08 1.47
CA TYR A 153 -11.97 1.24 2.08
C TYR A 153 -11.40 1.51 3.48
N LYS A 154 -11.34 0.50 4.35
CA LYS A 154 -10.74 0.60 5.69
C LYS A 154 -9.28 1.07 5.65
N ALA A 155 -8.48 0.55 4.70
CA ALA A 155 -7.09 0.97 4.51
C ALA A 155 -6.96 2.44 4.10
N THR A 156 -7.98 2.99 3.42
CA THR A 156 -7.96 4.34 2.85
C THR A 156 -8.56 5.39 3.79
N LYS A 157 -9.59 5.04 4.55
CA LYS A 157 -10.51 6.01 5.18
C LYS A 157 -9.95 6.77 6.37
N GLU A 158 -9.00 6.23 7.15
CA GLU A 158 -8.70 6.87 8.44
C GLU A 158 -7.23 6.86 8.88
N ALA A 159 -7.01 7.69 9.90
CA ALA A 159 -5.77 7.89 10.62
C ALA A 159 -4.70 8.69 9.87
N TRP A 160 -5.10 9.58 8.99
CA TRP A 160 -4.19 10.41 8.20
C TRP A 160 -3.94 11.77 8.82
N VAL A 161 -2.70 12.26 8.77
CA VAL A 161 -2.36 13.61 9.18
C VAL A 161 -2.69 14.56 8.04
N ILE A 162 -3.83 15.26 8.16
CA ILE A 162 -4.38 16.17 7.15
C ILE A 162 -4.56 17.55 7.83
N GLY A 163 -4.22 18.63 7.12
CA GLY A 163 -4.49 19.97 7.63
C GLY A 163 -5.98 20.31 7.56
N ASP A 164 -6.51 20.94 8.60
CA ASP A 164 -7.95 21.26 8.75
C ASP A 164 -8.53 22.04 7.55
N ASN A 165 -7.72 22.91 6.91
CA ASN A 165 -8.14 23.63 5.70
C ASN A 165 -8.35 22.73 4.48
N LYS A 166 -7.83 21.50 4.49
CA LYS A 166 -7.97 20.55 3.38
C LYS A 166 -9.28 19.78 3.46
N THR A 167 -9.77 19.50 4.66
CA THR A 167 -11.04 18.79 4.87
C THR A 167 -12.24 19.55 4.28
N ASN A 168 -12.18 20.88 4.24
CA ASN A 168 -13.23 21.70 3.65
C ASN A 168 -13.21 21.74 2.09
N ILE A 169 -12.11 21.31 1.48
CA ILE A 169 -11.90 21.45 0.03
C ILE A 169 -11.98 20.09 -0.66
N VAL A 170 -11.38 19.04 -0.07
CA VAL A 170 -11.25 17.73 -0.70
C VAL A 170 -12.59 17.01 -0.72
N LYS A 171 -12.98 16.54 -1.92
CA LYS A 171 -14.24 15.83 -2.15
C LYS A 171 -14.09 14.35 -2.46
N TYR A 172 -12.90 13.93 -2.93
CA TYR A 172 -12.65 12.54 -3.30
C TYR A 172 -11.32 12.05 -2.71
N ALA A 173 -11.31 10.79 -2.29
CA ALA A 173 -10.11 10.08 -1.87
C ALA A 173 -9.75 9.00 -2.91
N LEU A 174 -8.53 9.05 -3.40
CA LEU A 174 -7.98 8.09 -4.36
C LEU A 174 -7.07 7.12 -3.60
N ALA A 175 -7.46 5.85 -3.50
CA ALA A 175 -6.63 4.80 -2.95
C ALA A 175 -5.51 4.46 -3.95
N GLU A 176 -4.26 4.64 -3.54
CA GLU A 176 -3.09 4.38 -4.38
C GLU A 176 -2.29 3.21 -3.82
N PHE A 177 -2.05 2.20 -4.65
CA PHE A 177 -1.18 1.08 -4.38
C PHE A 177 -0.12 0.95 -5.48
N GLU A 178 1.16 0.90 -5.09
CA GLU A 178 2.33 0.79 -6.00
C GLU A 178 2.35 1.81 -7.16
N GLY A 179 1.79 2.98 -6.96
CA GLY A 179 1.74 4.03 -7.98
C GLY A 179 0.52 3.96 -8.89
N ILE A 180 -0.44 3.11 -8.62
CA ILE A 180 -1.67 2.94 -9.40
C ILE A 180 -2.87 3.28 -8.53
N ILE A 181 -3.82 4.05 -9.06
CA ILE A 181 -5.10 4.30 -8.38
C ILE A 181 -5.97 3.05 -8.53
N ILE A 182 -6.25 2.40 -7.40
CA ILE A 182 -6.99 1.14 -7.36
C ILE A 182 -8.46 1.30 -6.97
N GLU A 183 -8.81 2.40 -6.28
CA GLU A 183 -10.20 2.75 -6.00
C GLU A 183 -10.35 4.26 -5.78
N VAL A 184 -11.59 4.75 -5.93
CA VAL A 184 -11.96 6.16 -5.79
C VAL A 184 -13.19 6.24 -4.89
N TYR A 185 -13.08 7.03 -3.82
CA TYR A 185 -14.16 7.26 -2.87
C TYR A 185 -14.64 8.70 -2.92
N LYS A 186 -15.96 8.90 -2.89
CA LYS A 186 -16.59 10.20 -2.65
C LYS A 186 -16.71 10.41 -1.15
N ILE A 187 -16.12 11.48 -0.66
CA ILE A 187 -16.16 11.83 0.75
C ILE A 187 -17.50 12.51 1.04
N LYS A 188 -18.22 12.01 2.03
CA LYS A 188 -19.45 12.60 2.57
C LYS A 188 -19.10 13.52 3.72
N ASP A 189 -18.40 12.98 4.71
CA ASP A 189 -18.05 13.69 5.93
C ASP A 189 -16.63 13.40 6.37
N TRP A 190 -16.01 14.40 7.03
CA TRP A 190 -14.72 14.27 7.68
C TRP A 190 -14.89 14.22 9.19
N TYR A 191 -14.14 13.35 9.86
CA TYR A 191 -14.13 13.26 11.31
C TYR A 191 -12.71 13.22 11.87
N ARG A 192 -12.56 13.74 13.10
CA ARG A 192 -11.30 13.62 13.85
C ARG A 192 -11.21 12.23 14.46
N VAL A 193 -10.10 11.54 14.20
CA VAL A 193 -9.83 10.22 14.77
C VAL A 193 -9.45 10.36 16.24
N LYS A 194 -10.23 9.78 17.12
CA LYS A 194 -9.91 9.70 18.55
C LYS A 194 -8.88 8.59 18.77
N PRO A 195 -7.68 8.90 19.35
CA PRO A 195 -6.62 7.92 19.53
C PRO A 195 -7.06 6.65 20.27
N LYS A 196 -7.87 6.78 21.31
CA LYS A 196 -8.39 5.66 22.10
C LYS A 196 -9.20 4.71 21.20
N ASP A 197 -10.25 5.22 20.58
CA ASP A 197 -11.16 4.42 19.75
C ASP A 197 -10.46 3.74 18.58
N PHE A 198 -9.47 4.41 17.99
CA PHE A 198 -8.64 3.85 16.93
C PHE A 198 -7.72 2.75 17.46
N ASN A 199 -7.04 2.99 18.59
CA ASN A 199 -6.10 2.06 19.18
C ASN A 199 -6.79 0.78 19.68
N ASP A 200 -8.02 0.86 20.14
CA ASP A 200 -8.81 -0.28 20.60
C ASP A 200 -9.16 -1.21 19.43
N ARG A 201 -9.33 -0.67 18.21
CA ARG A 201 -9.67 -1.40 16.99
C ARG A 201 -8.47 -1.86 16.16
N ASN A 202 -7.27 -1.34 16.44
CA ASN A 202 -6.09 -1.56 15.59
C ASN A 202 -4.88 -1.99 16.40
N ASN A 203 -4.35 -3.19 16.11
CA ASN A 203 -3.18 -3.73 16.81
C ASN A 203 -1.85 -3.40 16.13
N ASP A 204 -1.85 -3.14 14.81
CA ASP A 204 -0.62 -2.97 14.02
C ASP A 204 -0.03 -1.56 14.13
N PHE A 205 -0.89 -0.58 14.40
CA PHE A 205 -0.46 0.81 14.50
C PHE A 205 -1.23 1.53 15.61
N LYS A 206 -0.50 2.11 16.58
CA LYS A 206 -1.07 2.88 17.69
C LYS A 206 -0.83 4.38 17.53
N ILE A 207 -1.86 5.19 17.79
CA ILE A 207 -1.77 6.65 17.80
C ILE A 207 -1.38 7.09 19.20
N LYS A 208 -0.27 7.83 19.32
CA LYS A 208 0.16 8.42 20.61
C LYS A 208 -0.77 9.59 20.99
N ALA A 209 -1.12 9.73 22.26
CA ALA A 209 -2.05 10.75 22.75
C ALA A 209 -1.66 12.19 22.33
N ASN A 210 -0.36 12.51 22.38
CA ASN A 210 0.16 13.83 22.03
C ASN A 210 0.62 13.97 20.56
N SER A 211 0.16 13.08 19.68
CA SER A 211 0.50 13.14 18.25
C SER A 211 -0.33 14.20 17.52
N LYS A 212 0.12 14.56 16.29
CA LYS A 212 -0.66 15.45 15.41
C LYS A 212 -2.07 14.90 15.21
N VAL A 213 -3.05 15.81 15.13
CA VAL A 213 -4.45 15.48 14.82
C VAL A 213 -4.52 14.65 13.55
N ARG A 214 -5.30 13.58 13.62
CA ARG A 214 -5.55 12.69 12.49
C ARG A 214 -7.01 12.75 12.07
N TRP A 215 -7.21 12.63 10.79
CA TRP A 215 -8.52 12.68 10.17
C TRP A 215 -8.87 11.35 9.53
N GLY A 216 -10.12 11.04 9.56
CA GLY A 216 -10.77 10.02 8.76
C GLY A 216 -11.94 10.62 7.98
N PHE A 217 -12.48 9.85 7.05
CA PHE A 217 -13.68 10.25 6.32
C PHE A 217 -14.68 9.10 6.25
N ASP A 218 -15.94 9.43 6.19
CA ASP A 218 -17.00 8.55 5.77
C ASP A 218 -17.41 8.88 4.34
N GLY A 219 -17.62 7.85 3.54
CA GLY A 219 -17.93 8.02 2.12
C GLY A 219 -18.26 6.70 1.45
N ASP A 220 -18.62 6.80 0.18
CA ASP A 220 -18.95 5.66 -0.68
C ASP A 220 -17.98 5.57 -1.85
N VAL A 221 -18.01 4.45 -2.56
CA VAL A 221 -17.37 4.34 -3.88
C VAL A 221 -17.92 5.45 -4.78
N ALA A 222 -17.03 6.20 -5.41
CA ALA A 222 -17.42 7.33 -6.24
C ALA A 222 -18.25 6.90 -7.46
N GLU A 223 -19.02 7.83 -8.01
CA GLU A 223 -19.81 7.62 -9.22
C GLU A 223 -18.94 7.22 -10.41
N LYS A 224 -19.49 6.43 -11.33
CA LYS A 224 -18.78 5.85 -12.49
C LYS A 224 -18.06 6.91 -13.33
N SER A 225 -18.64 8.10 -13.50
CA SER A 225 -18.03 9.22 -14.24
C SER A 225 -16.68 9.62 -13.64
N VAL A 226 -16.60 9.79 -12.33
CA VAL A 226 -15.36 10.18 -11.62
C VAL A 226 -14.38 9.00 -11.56
N ARG A 227 -14.85 7.78 -11.28
CA ARG A 227 -13.99 6.59 -11.27
C ARG A 227 -13.28 6.37 -12.61
N THR A 228 -13.97 6.57 -13.73
CA THR A 228 -13.39 6.38 -15.07
C THR A 228 -12.19 7.30 -15.34
N ILE A 229 -12.16 8.49 -14.72
CA ILE A 229 -11.05 9.43 -14.85
C ILE A 229 -9.80 8.93 -14.15
N TYR A 230 -9.94 8.37 -12.95
CA TYR A 230 -8.83 8.10 -12.03
C TYR A 230 -8.47 6.62 -11.90
N LEU A 231 -9.47 5.73 -11.95
CA LEU A 231 -9.27 4.30 -11.71
C LEU A 231 -8.30 3.70 -12.74
N ASN A 232 -7.38 2.86 -12.25
CA ASN A 232 -6.33 2.20 -13.04
C ASN A 232 -5.36 3.17 -13.74
N LYS A 233 -5.27 4.44 -13.30
CA LYS A 233 -4.26 5.38 -13.77
C LYS A 233 -3.01 5.32 -12.89
N SER A 234 -1.85 5.51 -13.52
CA SER A 234 -0.56 5.51 -12.85
C SER A 234 -0.12 6.91 -12.43
N ILE A 235 0.35 7.05 -11.20
CA ILE A 235 1.06 8.25 -10.69
C ILE A 235 2.55 7.96 -10.45
N ALA A 236 3.09 6.87 -10.98
CA ALA A 236 4.49 6.48 -10.78
C ALA A 236 5.47 7.58 -11.22
N HIS A 237 5.13 8.33 -12.29
CA HIS A 237 5.94 9.42 -12.83
C HIS A 237 6.14 10.61 -11.88
N VAL A 238 5.28 10.77 -10.86
CA VAL A 238 5.37 11.83 -9.85
C VAL A 238 5.80 11.31 -8.47
N LYS A 239 5.93 10.00 -8.29
CA LYS A 239 6.41 9.41 -7.04
C LYS A 239 7.91 9.59 -6.90
N LYS A 240 8.35 10.01 -5.71
CA LYS A 240 9.76 9.99 -5.33
C LYS A 240 10.01 8.72 -4.53
N GLN A 241 11.05 7.97 -4.89
CA GLN A 241 11.49 6.82 -4.13
C GLN A 241 11.84 7.25 -2.69
N GLY A 242 11.37 6.50 -1.69
CA GLY A 242 11.62 6.81 -0.28
C GLY A 242 10.79 7.98 0.28
N ALA A 243 9.75 8.48 -0.43
CA ALA A 243 8.88 9.51 0.09
C ALA A 243 8.10 9.00 1.31
N ALA A 244 8.38 9.58 2.48
CA ALA A 244 7.77 9.17 3.75
C ALA A 244 6.28 9.60 3.88
N ASN A 245 5.84 10.63 3.14
CA ASN A 245 4.46 11.11 3.23
C ASN A 245 3.54 10.27 2.34
N PRO A 246 2.56 9.54 2.92
CA PRO A 246 1.62 8.72 2.17
C PRO A 246 0.53 9.54 1.46
N ILE A 247 0.47 10.85 1.68
CA ILE A 247 -0.60 11.73 1.18
C ILE A 247 -0.08 12.68 0.13
N ARG A 248 -0.88 12.89 -0.93
CA ARG A 248 -0.61 13.82 -2.02
C ARG A 248 -1.88 14.52 -2.46
N TYR A 249 -1.77 15.80 -2.85
CA TYR A 249 -2.87 16.63 -3.37
C TYR A 249 -2.62 17.13 -4.79
N THR A 250 -1.42 16.93 -5.34
CA THR A 250 -1.01 17.37 -6.67
C THR A 250 -0.24 16.27 -7.39
N LEU A 251 -0.11 16.42 -8.70
CA LEU A 251 0.75 15.55 -9.53
C LEU A 251 2.14 16.18 -9.79
N ASP A 252 2.45 17.30 -9.14
CA ASP A 252 3.76 17.91 -9.30
C ASP A 252 4.86 17.05 -8.68
N LYS A 253 5.98 16.91 -9.37
CA LYS A 253 7.17 16.34 -8.78
C LYS A 253 7.61 17.24 -7.62
N PRO A 254 7.89 16.72 -6.42
CA PRO A 254 8.45 17.54 -5.36
C PRO A 254 9.78 18.12 -5.88
N ASN A 255 9.85 19.45 -5.99
CA ASN A 255 11.09 20.13 -6.35
C ASN A 255 12.11 19.90 -5.22
N PRO A 256 13.23 19.20 -5.49
CA PRO A 256 14.23 18.89 -4.46
C PRO A 256 14.91 20.14 -3.88
N TYR A 257 14.83 21.28 -4.59
CA TYR A 257 15.45 22.54 -4.20
C TYR A 257 14.52 23.50 -3.44
N LEU A 258 13.23 23.21 -3.37
CA LEU A 258 12.29 24.03 -2.62
C LEU A 258 12.10 23.49 -1.20
N LYS A 259 13.07 23.68 -0.32
CA LYS A 259 12.80 23.93 1.09
C LYS A 259 12.18 25.32 1.21
N ILE A 260 10.91 25.46 0.82
CA ILE A 260 10.20 26.73 0.95
C ILE A 260 9.91 26.92 2.43
N ASN A 261 10.63 27.85 3.05
CA ASN A 261 10.25 28.41 4.34
C ASN A 261 8.77 28.87 4.25
N ASN A 262 7.95 28.50 5.20
CA ASN A 262 6.51 28.81 5.28
C ASN A 262 6.19 30.31 5.10
N LYS A 263 7.16 31.20 5.23
CA LYS A 263 7.04 32.64 4.93
C LYS A 263 7.03 32.98 3.43
N GLN A 264 7.74 32.21 2.60
CA GLN A 264 7.79 32.43 1.14
C GLN A 264 6.57 31.87 0.41
N SER A 265 6.01 30.74 0.87
CA SER A 265 4.77 30.20 0.29
C SER A 265 3.57 31.13 0.45
N LYS A 266 3.48 31.82 1.60
CA LYS A 266 2.44 32.89 1.82
C LYS A 266 2.65 34.08 0.87
N ARG A 267 3.88 34.39 0.50
CA ARG A 267 4.19 35.51 -0.42
C ARG A 267 3.86 35.17 -1.88
N ILE A 268 4.12 33.93 -2.32
CA ILE A 268 3.80 33.42 -3.67
C ILE A 268 2.29 33.31 -3.87
N VAL A 269 1.55 32.79 -2.88
CA VAL A 269 0.08 32.74 -2.92
C VAL A 269 -0.53 34.14 -3.01
N LYS A 270 0.05 35.13 -2.32
CA LYS A 270 -0.37 36.53 -2.37
C LYS A 270 -0.08 37.18 -3.74
N LEU A 271 1.09 36.87 -4.35
CA LEU A 271 1.46 37.30 -5.69
C LEU A 271 0.56 36.70 -6.77
N ASN A 272 0.29 35.39 -6.70
CA ASN A 272 -0.60 34.72 -7.66
C ASN A 272 -2.05 35.25 -7.58
N LYS A 273 -2.54 35.60 -6.38
CA LYS A 273 -3.82 36.27 -6.21
C LYS A 273 -3.84 37.67 -6.87
N VAL A 274 -2.77 38.44 -6.72
CA VAL A 274 -2.63 39.77 -7.32
C VAL A 274 -2.54 39.70 -8.85
N VAL A 275 -1.82 38.71 -9.38
CA VAL A 275 -1.71 38.48 -10.84
C VAL A 275 -3.07 38.08 -11.41
N LYS A 276 -3.81 37.21 -10.73
CA LYS A 276 -5.14 36.76 -11.19
C LYS A 276 -6.14 37.92 -11.23
N VAL A 277 -6.17 38.78 -10.20
CA VAL A 277 -7.03 39.97 -10.18
C VAL A 277 -6.63 40.97 -11.26
N ARG A 278 -5.35 41.15 -11.56
CA ARG A 278 -4.90 42.02 -12.66
C ARG A 278 -5.28 41.51 -14.04
N THR A 279 -5.27 40.19 -14.26
CA THR A 279 -5.68 39.58 -15.53
C THR A 279 -7.18 39.67 -15.72
N GLU A 280 -7.99 39.44 -14.68
CA GLU A 280 -9.44 39.58 -14.72
C GLU A 280 -9.88 41.05 -14.97
N ASN A 281 -9.18 42.02 -14.36
CA ASN A 281 -9.42 43.42 -14.61
C ASN A 281 -9.01 43.87 -16.03
N ARG A 282 -7.91 43.34 -16.60
CA ARG A 282 -7.54 43.60 -18.00
C ARG A 282 -8.56 43.05 -18.99
N MET A 283 -9.12 41.84 -18.73
CA MET A 283 -10.18 41.28 -19.59
C MET A 283 -11.48 42.11 -19.53
N LYS A 284 -11.85 42.60 -18.33
CA LYS A 284 -13.02 43.49 -18.19
C LYS A 284 -12.84 44.82 -18.90
N ILE A 285 -11.65 45.42 -18.84
CA ILE A 285 -11.35 46.67 -19.56
C ILE A 285 -11.35 46.43 -21.09
N GLY A 286 -10.79 45.30 -21.56
CA GLY A 286 -10.80 44.93 -22.97
C GLY A 286 -12.22 44.72 -23.51
N ALA A 287 -13.10 44.06 -22.76
CA ALA A 287 -14.51 43.88 -23.14
C ALA A 287 -15.28 45.20 -23.16
N PHE A 288 -15.03 46.08 -22.19
CA PHE A 288 -15.65 47.43 -22.15
C PHE A 288 -15.22 48.32 -23.34
N VAL A 289 -13.95 48.27 -23.72
CA VAL A 289 -13.43 49.01 -24.89
C VAL A 289 -14.04 48.46 -26.18
N GLN A 290 -14.15 47.14 -26.37
CA GLN A 290 -14.81 46.56 -27.55
C GLN A 290 -16.30 46.92 -27.65
N ASP A 291 -17.03 46.92 -26.54
CA ASP A 291 -18.45 47.31 -26.52
C ASP A 291 -18.65 48.80 -26.82
N SER A 292 -17.74 49.63 -26.35
CA SER A 292 -17.72 51.07 -26.65
C SER A 292 -17.44 51.37 -28.14
N PHE A 293 -16.50 50.63 -28.75
CA PHE A 293 -16.23 50.73 -30.19
C PHE A 293 -17.42 50.23 -31.03
N ARG A 294 -18.07 49.17 -30.64
CA ARG A 294 -19.25 48.64 -31.33
C ARG A 294 -20.43 49.63 -31.33
N LYS A 295 -20.71 50.23 -30.16
CA LYS A 295 -21.77 51.27 -30.04
C LYS A 295 -21.48 52.54 -30.83
N ALA A 296 -20.21 52.93 -30.98
CA ALA A 296 -19.82 54.06 -31.82
C ALA A 296 -19.93 53.75 -33.32
N TYR A 297 -19.85 52.49 -33.74
CA TYR A 297 -19.99 52.07 -35.14
C TYR A 297 -21.46 51.86 -35.58
N GLU A 298 -22.39 51.65 -34.66
CA GLU A 298 -23.82 51.42 -34.90
C GLU A 298 -24.61 52.74 -34.89
N GLN A 299 -23.98 53.91 -34.64
CA GLN A 299 -24.60 55.24 -34.61
C GLN A 299 -24.18 56.16 -35.78
N ASN A 300 -23.42 55.63 -36.76
CA ASN A 300 -23.12 56.27 -38.05
C ASN A 300 -23.64 55.37 -39.20
#